data_79722c2568872b56f5213656c632d3e7
#
_entry.id   79722c2568872b56f5213656c632d3e7
#
_cell.length_a   1.000
_cell.length_b   1.000
_cell.length_c   1.000
_cell.angle_alpha   90.00
_cell.angle_beta   90.00
_cell.angle_gamma   90.00
#
_symmetry.space_group_name_H-M   'P 1'
#
loop_
_entity.id
_entity.type
_entity.pdbx_description
1 polymer ?
#
loop_
_entity_poly.entity_id
_entity_poly.type
_entity_poly.pdbx_seq_one_letter_code
_entity_poly.pdbx_strand_id
1 'polypeptide(L)'
;MKKILYSLCVVSLLLSITGCTQNNGNIGNWFGQWRMDSYKVNGEVQEDYQGNIFFCFQSAVFAYKYSKPDGDYSSSYLGKWEEWEEKDGNLLVIIFNTEESNVPPNNPFGFKAGNVLKVVHNGGNEKTLTYEDEEGNKYEMHFVAW
;
A
#
# COMPACT_ATOMS: atom_id res chain seq x y z
N MET A 1 -35.81 -23.26 -32.21
CA MET A 1 -35.98 -22.58 -30.91
C MET A 1 -35.00 -23.05 -29.86
N LYS A 2 -34.82 -24.35 -29.58
CA LYS A 2 -33.85 -24.83 -28.56
C LYS A 2 -32.42 -24.39 -28.80
N LYS A 3 -31.92 -24.38 -30.06
CA LYS A 3 -30.53 -23.95 -30.39
C LYS A 3 -30.29 -22.45 -30.14
N ILE A 4 -31.29 -21.61 -30.34
CA ILE A 4 -31.20 -20.17 -30.05
C ILE A 4 -31.14 -19.93 -28.53
N LEU A 5 -31.90 -20.70 -27.75
CA LEU A 5 -31.91 -20.62 -26.31
C LEU A 5 -30.55 -21.00 -25.70
N TYR A 6 -29.92 -22.08 -26.21
CA TYR A 6 -28.57 -22.47 -25.79
C TYR A 6 -27.51 -21.40 -26.13
N SER A 7 -27.62 -20.81 -27.34
CA SER A 7 -26.71 -19.74 -27.74
C SER A 7 -26.85 -18.51 -26.84
N LEU A 8 -28.06 -18.14 -26.46
CA LEU A 8 -28.33 -17.01 -25.56
C LEU A 8 -27.79 -17.25 -24.15
N CYS A 9 -27.96 -18.48 -23.64
CA CYS A 9 -27.42 -18.87 -22.32
C CYS A 9 -25.88 -18.85 -22.30
N VAL A 10 -25.21 -19.32 -23.34
CA VAL A 10 -23.76 -19.30 -23.44
C VAL A 10 -23.22 -17.86 -23.51
N VAL A 11 -23.89 -17.00 -24.29
CA VAL A 11 -23.50 -15.57 -24.37
C VAL A 11 -23.70 -14.85 -23.04
N SER A 12 -24.82 -15.13 -22.33
CA SER A 12 -25.04 -14.52 -21.01
C SER A 12 -24.04 -15.03 -19.94
N LEU A 13 -23.61 -16.29 -20.03
CA LEU A 13 -22.61 -16.85 -19.15
C LEU A 13 -21.22 -16.25 -19.42
N LEU A 14 -20.90 -16.00 -20.68
CA LEU A 14 -19.62 -15.33 -21.05
C LEU A 14 -19.58 -13.87 -20.65
N LEU A 15 -20.71 -13.17 -20.61
CA LEU A 15 -20.80 -11.79 -20.13
C LEU A 15 -20.71 -11.68 -18.60
N SER A 16 -21.04 -12.74 -17.88
CA SER A 16 -20.93 -12.74 -16.40
C SER A 16 -19.53 -13.04 -15.88
N ILE A 17 -18.60 -13.48 -16.73
CA ILE A 17 -17.18 -13.64 -16.36
C ILE A 17 -16.32 -12.38 -16.63
N THR A 18 -16.87 -11.32 -17.19
CA THR A 18 -16.26 -10.01 -17.09
C THR A 18 -16.49 -9.50 -15.66
N GLY A 19 -15.90 -10.25 -14.73
CA GLY A 19 -16.03 -10.00 -13.30
C GLY A 19 -15.67 -8.57 -12.98
N CYS A 20 -16.36 -8.03 -12.02
CA CYS A 20 -16.06 -6.76 -11.38
C CYS A 20 -14.57 -6.53 -11.32
N THR A 21 -14.05 -5.73 -12.21
CA THR A 21 -12.73 -5.18 -12.07
C THR A 21 -12.80 -4.22 -10.88
N GLN A 22 -12.48 -4.75 -9.71
CA GLN A 22 -12.32 -3.91 -8.53
C GLN A 22 -11.32 -2.82 -8.89
N ASN A 23 -11.54 -1.60 -8.42
CA ASN A 23 -10.67 -0.45 -8.65
C ASN A 23 -10.54 0.02 -10.12
N ASN A 24 -11.64 0.12 -10.85
CA ASN A 24 -11.59 0.51 -12.27
C ASN A 24 -10.64 -0.35 -13.11
N GLY A 25 -10.44 -1.61 -12.74
CA GLY A 25 -9.56 -2.55 -13.42
C GLY A 25 -8.08 -2.47 -13.04
N ASN A 26 -7.70 -1.57 -12.17
CA ASN A 26 -6.30 -1.40 -11.79
C ASN A 26 -6.03 -2.08 -10.43
N ILE A 27 -5.84 -3.39 -10.47
CA ILE A 27 -5.40 -4.19 -9.31
C ILE A 27 -3.87 -4.15 -9.19
N GLY A 28 -3.17 -3.14 -9.57
CA GLY A 28 -1.70 -3.11 -9.61
C GLY A 28 -1.02 -3.85 -8.45
N ASN A 29 0.27 -4.05 -8.54
CA ASN A 29 1.08 -4.80 -7.56
C ASN A 29 0.98 -4.28 -6.11
N TRP A 30 0.42 -3.09 -5.92
CA TRP A 30 0.26 -2.47 -4.60
C TRP A 30 -1.06 -2.84 -3.92
N PHE A 31 -2.07 -3.29 -4.66
CA PHE A 31 -3.37 -3.58 -4.09
C PHE A 31 -3.28 -4.60 -2.94
N GLY A 32 -3.92 -4.27 -1.82
CA GLY A 32 -3.97 -5.15 -0.65
C GLY A 32 -3.41 -4.50 0.61
N GLN A 33 -3.14 -5.33 1.59
CA GLN A 33 -2.54 -4.94 2.86
C GLN A 33 -1.14 -5.52 2.97
N TRP A 34 -0.19 -4.67 3.30
CA TRP A 34 1.22 -4.98 3.43
C TRP A 34 1.65 -4.71 4.86
N ARG A 35 2.03 -5.75 5.58
CA ARG A 35 2.60 -5.61 6.91
C ARG A 35 4.07 -5.25 6.79
N MET A 36 4.51 -4.21 7.46
CA MET A 36 5.93 -3.96 7.60
C MET A 36 6.53 -5.01 8.54
N ASP A 37 7.46 -5.77 8.01
CA ASP A 37 8.13 -6.86 8.70
C ASP A 37 9.34 -6.38 9.49
N SER A 38 10.11 -5.48 8.87
CA SER A 38 11.28 -4.87 9.46
C SER A 38 11.56 -3.50 8.85
N TYR A 39 12.34 -2.68 9.53
CA TYR A 39 12.90 -1.47 8.95
C TYR A 39 14.27 -1.13 9.53
N LYS A 40 15.04 -0.34 8.78
CA LYS A 40 16.34 0.19 9.17
C LYS A 40 16.29 1.72 9.19
N VAL A 41 17.07 2.31 10.08
CA VAL A 41 17.33 3.75 10.11
C VAL A 41 18.84 3.94 9.95
N ASN A 42 19.25 4.68 8.93
CA ASN A 42 20.67 4.93 8.61
C ASN A 42 21.50 3.63 8.50
N GLY A 43 20.87 2.55 8.03
CA GLY A 43 21.46 1.22 7.86
C GLY A 43 21.38 0.30 9.10
N GLU A 44 20.92 0.82 10.24
CA GLU A 44 20.79 0.04 11.49
C GLU A 44 19.39 -0.54 11.63
N VAL A 45 19.28 -1.86 11.83
CA VAL A 45 18.01 -2.57 12.03
C VAL A 45 17.40 -2.16 13.35
N GLN A 46 16.08 -1.93 13.36
CA GLN A 46 15.31 -1.60 14.55
C GLN A 46 14.79 -2.89 15.21
N GLU A 47 15.61 -3.48 16.07
CA GLU A 47 15.36 -4.78 16.71
C GLU A 47 14.08 -4.80 17.58
N ASP A 48 13.70 -3.66 18.16
CA ASP A 48 12.52 -3.54 19.03
C ASP A 48 11.21 -3.37 18.25
N TYR A 49 11.26 -3.37 16.93
CA TYR A 49 10.07 -3.20 16.09
C TYR A 49 9.15 -4.44 16.17
N GLN A 50 7.87 -4.21 16.42
CA GLN A 50 6.88 -5.26 16.72
C GLN A 50 6.08 -5.76 15.49
N GLY A 51 6.39 -5.32 14.28
CA GLY A 51 5.62 -5.72 13.08
C GLY A 51 4.18 -5.20 13.07
N ASN A 52 3.94 -4.03 13.61
CA ASN A 52 2.61 -3.50 13.92
C ASN A 52 2.18 -2.34 13.01
N ILE A 53 2.94 -2.06 11.96
CA ILE A 53 2.64 -1.05 10.95
C ILE A 53 2.22 -1.74 9.65
N PHE A 54 1.14 -1.24 9.05
CA PHE A 54 0.61 -1.76 7.80
C PHE A 54 0.37 -0.61 6.82
N PHE A 55 0.74 -0.85 5.57
CA PHE A 55 0.36 -0.02 4.43
C PHE A 55 -0.75 -0.74 3.66
N CYS A 56 -1.87 -0.08 3.47
CA CYS A 56 -3.00 -0.63 2.75
C CYS A 56 -3.29 0.21 1.53
N PHE A 57 -3.39 -0.44 0.38
CA PHE A 57 -3.65 0.21 -0.89
C PHE A 57 -4.94 -0.35 -1.49
N GLN A 58 -5.90 0.53 -1.74
CA GLN A 58 -7.19 0.16 -2.32
C GLN A 58 -7.65 1.26 -3.27
N SER A 59 -7.71 0.98 -4.56
CA SER A 59 -7.96 2.01 -5.57
C SER A 59 -6.97 3.17 -5.43
N ALA A 60 -7.45 4.40 -5.35
CA ALA A 60 -6.63 5.59 -5.10
C ALA A 60 -6.43 5.89 -3.60
N VAL A 61 -6.94 5.02 -2.72
CA VAL A 61 -6.87 5.23 -1.27
C VAL A 61 -5.66 4.51 -0.70
N PHE A 62 -4.90 5.23 0.10
CA PHE A 62 -3.86 4.72 0.97
C PHE A 62 -4.34 4.76 2.42
N ALA A 63 -3.99 3.76 3.21
CA ALA A 63 -4.16 3.79 4.64
C ALA A 63 -2.88 3.32 5.35
N TYR A 64 -2.33 4.18 6.19
CA TYR A 64 -1.36 3.80 7.19
C TYR A 64 -2.13 3.28 8.40
N LYS A 65 -1.89 2.04 8.80
CA LYS A 65 -2.50 1.44 10.00
C LYS A 65 -1.42 1.11 11.00
N TYR A 66 -1.76 1.34 12.25
CA TYR A 66 -0.92 0.97 13.39
C TYR A 66 -1.74 0.09 14.34
N SER A 67 -1.24 -1.10 14.65
CA SER A 67 -1.84 -2.02 15.62
C SER A 67 -1.08 -1.96 16.94
N LYS A 68 -1.77 -1.83 18.05
CA LYS A 68 -1.14 -1.91 19.36
C LYS A 68 -0.70 -3.35 19.67
N PRO A 69 0.38 -3.54 20.47
CA PRO A 69 0.87 -4.87 20.82
C PRO A 69 -0.14 -5.75 21.56
N ASP A 70 -1.09 -5.13 22.26
CA ASP A 70 -2.18 -5.82 22.99
C ASP A 70 -3.32 -6.32 22.10
N GLY A 71 -3.22 -6.07 20.77
CA GLY A 71 -4.23 -6.48 19.81
C GLY A 71 -5.48 -5.59 19.78
N ASP A 72 -5.54 -4.57 20.64
CA ASP A 72 -6.58 -3.57 20.60
C ASP A 72 -6.43 -2.64 19.39
N TYR A 73 -7.54 -2.33 18.76
CA TYR A 73 -7.59 -1.81 17.42
C TYR A 73 -6.92 -0.45 17.25
N SER A 74 -6.14 -0.44 16.36
CA SER A 74 -5.30 0.46 15.60
C SER A 74 -5.96 1.72 15.09
N SER A 75 -5.21 2.77 15.16
CA SER A 75 -5.49 3.99 14.40
C SER A 75 -5.24 3.75 12.92
N SER A 76 -6.13 4.26 12.08
CA SER A 76 -6.00 4.23 10.62
C SER A 76 -5.96 5.67 10.11
N TYR A 77 -4.90 6.00 9.37
CA TYR A 77 -4.68 7.32 8.80
C TYR A 77 -4.81 7.22 7.29
N LEU A 78 -5.83 7.87 6.75
CA LEU A 78 -6.19 7.77 5.35
C LEU A 78 -5.51 8.83 4.49
N GLY A 79 -5.25 8.45 3.26
CA GLY A 79 -4.68 9.35 2.27
C GLY A 79 -4.91 8.85 0.86
N LYS A 80 -4.18 9.41 -0.06
CA LYS A 80 -4.10 9.01 -1.47
C LYS A 80 -2.70 8.51 -1.76
N TRP A 81 -2.58 7.77 -2.84
CA TRP A 81 -1.29 7.31 -3.34
C TRP A 81 -1.25 7.31 -4.85
N GLU A 82 -0.05 7.45 -5.37
CA GLU A 82 0.27 7.33 -6.80
C GLU A 82 1.63 6.65 -6.94
N GLU A 83 1.82 5.89 -7.99
CA GLU A 83 3.12 5.36 -8.39
C GLU A 83 3.59 6.12 -9.64
N TRP A 84 4.78 6.69 -9.57
CA TRP A 84 5.41 7.40 -10.67
C TRP A 84 6.55 6.57 -11.22
N GLU A 85 6.53 6.32 -12.52
CA GLU A 85 7.63 5.66 -13.22
C GLU A 85 8.73 6.66 -13.52
N GLU A 86 9.93 6.40 -13.01
CA GLU A 86 11.11 7.19 -13.29
C GLU A 86 12.26 6.33 -13.82
N LYS A 87 13.24 7.01 -14.45
CA LYS A 87 14.39 6.36 -15.10
C LYS A 87 15.24 5.54 -14.14
N ASP A 88 15.31 5.99 -12.87
CA ASP A 88 16.15 5.41 -11.80
C ASP A 88 15.36 4.57 -10.79
N GLY A 89 14.15 4.16 -11.16
CA GLY A 89 13.26 3.35 -10.34
C GLY A 89 11.98 4.10 -9.95
N ASN A 90 10.93 3.33 -9.68
CA ASN A 90 9.61 3.89 -9.39
C ASN A 90 9.59 4.63 -8.05
N LEU A 91 8.76 5.66 -7.99
CA LEU A 91 8.46 6.40 -6.79
C LEU A 91 7.03 6.11 -6.35
N LEU A 92 6.86 5.90 -5.06
CA LEU A 92 5.55 5.81 -4.41
C LEU A 92 5.27 7.12 -3.69
N VAL A 93 4.29 7.86 -4.14
CA VAL A 93 3.86 9.11 -3.53
C VAL A 93 2.68 8.84 -2.62
N ILE A 94 2.79 9.21 -1.36
CA ILE A 94 1.75 9.06 -0.35
C ILE A 94 1.38 10.45 0.17
N ILE A 95 0.09 10.79 0.07
CA ILE A 95 -0.44 12.07 0.53
C ILE A 95 -1.54 11.78 1.54
N PHE A 96 -1.28 12.06 2.82
CA PHE A 96 -2.31 12.02 3.85
C PHE A 96 -3.34 13.13 3.60
N ASN A 97 -4.57 12.92 4.01
CA ASN A 97 -5.61 13.94 3.88
C ASN A 97 -5.16 15.24 4.58
N THR A 98 -5.45 16.37 3.94
CA THR A 98 -4.84 17.69 4.18
C THR A 98 -5.05 18.32 5.57
N GLU A 99 -5.75 17.68 6.47
CA GLU A 99 -5.81 18.10 7.85
C GLU A 99 -4.59 17.52 8.60
N GLU A 100 -3.87 18.35 9.33
CA GLU A 100 -2.69 17.91 10.13
C GLU A 100 -2.99 16.73 11.07
N SER A 101 -4.26 16.59 11.46
CA SER A 101 -4.77 15.47 12.26
C SER A 101 -4.71 14.10 11.57
N ASN A 102 -4.52 14.06 10.24
CA ASN A 102 -4.49 12.82 9.47
C ASN A 102 -3.08 12.27 9.22
N VAL A 103 -2.05 12.97 9.66
CA VAL A 103 -0.68 12.42 9.66
C VAL A 103 -0.53 11.55 10.91
N PRO A 104 0.00 10.31 10.80
CA PRO A 104 0.19 9.46 11.98
C PRO A 104 1.08 10.14 13.03
N PRO A 105 0.58 10.46 14.23
CA PRO A 105 1.33 11.26 15.22
C PRO A 105 2.56 10.54 15.78
N ASN A 106 2.56 9.22 15.73
CA ASN A 106 3.63 8.38 16.28
C ASN A 106 4.30 7.53 15.19
N ASN A 107 4.37 8.05 13.94
CA ASN A 107 5.11 7.32 12.92
C ASN A 107 6.62 7.47 13.14
N PRO A 108 7.38 6.37 13.10
CA PRO A 108 8.82 6.40 13.36
C PRO A 108 9.62 7.00 12.19
N PHE A 109 8.99 7.33 11.06
CA PHE A 109 9.64 7.78 9.83
C PHE A 109 9.63 9.30 9.67
N GLY A 110 8.97 10.04 10.56
CA GLY A 110 8.81 11.48 10.39
C GLY A 110 7.93 11.88 9.21
N PHE A 111 7.01 11.02 8.76
CA PHE A 111 6.10 11.32 7.67
C PHE A 111 5.32 12.61 7.90
N LYS A 112 5.17 13.37 6.84
CA LYS A 112 4.39 14.61 6.75
C LYS A 112 3.11 14.39 5.95
N ALA A 113 2.40 15.45 5.62
CA ALA A 113 1.21 15.38 4.79
C ALA A 113 1.48 14.76 3.41
N GLY A 114 2.62 15.05 2.81
CA GLY A 114 3.06 14.45 1.54
C GLY A 114 4.44 13.80 1.69
N ASN A 115 4.59 12.60 1.15
CA ASN A 115 5.82 11.83 1.25
C ASN A 115 6.13 11.15 -0.08
N VAL A 116 7.39 11.12 -0.46
CA VAL A 116 7.87 10.44 -1.66
C VAL A 116 8.84 9.34 -1.24
N LEU A 117 8.47 8.09 -1.52
CA LEU A 117 9.26 6.92 -1.21
C LEU A 117 9.82 6.32 -2.51
N LYS A 118 11.04 5.85 -2.48
CA LYS A 118 11.62 5.11 -3.62
C LYS A 118 11.27 3.63 -3.50
N VAL A 119 10.79 3.05 -4.60
CA VAL A 119 10.51 1.63 -4.70
C VAL A 119 11.81 0.90 -5.08
N VAL A 120 12.37 0.14 -4.14
CA VAL A 120 13.58 -0.66 -4.36
C VAL A 120 13.23 -2.05 -4.85
N HIS A 121 12.17 -2.63 -4.28
CA HIS A 121 11.66 -3.93 -4.69
C HIS A 121 10.13 -3.91 -4.69
N ASN A 122 9.50 -4.44 -5.73
CA ASN A 122 8.06 -4.53 -5.90
C ASN A 122 7.64 -5.93 -6.36
N GLY A 123 7.87 -6.93 -5.51
CA GLY A 123 7.46 -8.32 -5.74
C GLY A 123 6.00 -8.59 -5.37
N GLY A 124 5.50 -9.76 -5.75
CA GLY A 124 4.13 -10.17 -5.47
C GLY A 124 3.83 -10.37 -3.99
N ASN A 125 4.81 -10.83 -3.22
CA ASN A 125 4.66 -11.14 -1.79
C ASN A 125 5.51 -10.25 -0.88
N GLU A 126 6.45 -9.52 -1.43
CA GLU A 126 7.40 -8.69 -0.70
C GLU A 126 7.62 -7.36 -1.39
N LYS A 127 7.83 -6.32 -0.62
CA LYS A 127 8.16 -4.98 -1.12
C LYS A 127 9.22 -4.36 -0.23
N THR A 128 10.07 -3.55 -0.85
CA THR A 128 11.05 -2.75 -0.13
C THR A 128 10.96 -1.31 -0.61
N LEU A 129 10.78 -0.41 0.33
CA LEU A 129 10.73 1.02 0.11
C LEU A 129 11.87 1.70 0.86
N THR A 130 12.39 2.77 0.28
CA THR A 130 13.30 3.67 0.99
C THR A 130 12.71 5.07 1.04
N TYR A 131 13.03 5.77 2.12
CA TYR A 131 12.56 7.13 2.39
C TYR A 131 13.68 7.91 3.08
N GLU A 132 13.76 9.19 2.82
CA GLU A 132 14.65 10.11 3.52
C GLU A 132 13.80 11.25 4.08
N ASP A 133 13.90 11.49 5.40
CA ASP A 133 13.17 12.57 6.06
C ASP A 133 13.88 13.93 5.88
N GLU A 134 13.25 15.00 6.38
CA GLU A 134 13.80 16.36 6.29
C GLU A 134 15.08 16.55 7.09
N GLU A 135 15.37 15.68 8.04
CA GLU A 135 16.58 15.69 8.84
C GLU A 135 17.74 14.90 8.20
N GLY A 136 17.46 14.23 7.08
CA GLY A 136 18.40 13.41 6.32
C GLY A 136 18.55 11.98 6.85
N ASN A 137 17.66 11.53 7.74
CA ASN A 137 17.62 10.12 8.13
C ASN A 137 17.08 9.26 7.00
N LYS A 138 17.78 8.16 6.75
CA LYS A 138 17.44 7.21 5.68
C LYS A 138 16.77 5.99 6.27
N TYR A 139 15.58 5.70 5.78
CA TYR A 139 14.77 4.56 6.16
C TYR A 139 14.75 3.54 5.03
N GLU A 140 14.91 2.26 5.37
CA GLU A 140 14.66 1.13 4.48
C GLU A 140 13.59 0.27 5.15
N MET A 141 12.44 0.15 4.51
CA MET A 141 11.24 -0.52 5.03
C MET A 141 10.97 -1.77 4.19
N HIS A 142 10.90 -2.91 4.85
CA HIS A 142 10.54 -4.18 4.23
C HIS A 142 9.12 -4.58 4.60
N PHE A 143 8.33 -4.95 3.60
CA PHE A 143 6.93 -5.32 3.73
C PHE A 143 6.68 -6.71 3.18
N VAL A 144 5.76 -7.43 3.81
CA VAL A 144 5.25 -8.72 3.36
C VAL A 144 3.74 -8.64 3.16
N ALA A 145 3.22 -9.42 2.23
CA ALA A 145 1.78 -9.52 1.99
C ALA A 145 1.07 -10.05 3.25
N TRP A 146 -0.08 -9.45 3.58
CA TRP A 146 -0.84 -9.76 4.80
C TRP A 146 -2.26 -10.22 4.49
#